data_2c3cb389fd977f7ae56e461daf51c5a9
#
_entry.id   2c3cb389fd977f7ae56e461daf51c5a9
#
_cell.length_a   1.000
_cell.length_b   1.000
_cell.length_c   1.000
_cell.angle_alpha   90.00
_cell.angle_beta   90.00
_cell.angle_gamma   90.00
#
_symmetry.space_group_name_H-M   'P 1'
#
loop_
_entity.id
_entity.type
_entity.pdbx_description
1 polymer ?
#
loop_
_entity_poly.entity_id
_entity_poly.type
_entity_poly.pdbx_seq_one_letter_code
_entity_poly.pdbx_strand_id
1 'polypeptide(L)'
;MEATAEQLWADLDNVRAAPRDEGTLELIATRPAVGERNVVEEAELDIADGVIGDSWSRRGKRPNPKSQVAVMSARAAAMIAGEREHWALAGDQLYVDLDLSPANLPPGTRLAIGSAILEVSDLPHLGCGKFTARYGADAHDLVNSPEGVALNLRGINTRVVQSGTVRRGDAVRKLP
;
A
#
# COMPACT_ATOMS: atom_id res chain seq x y z
N MET A 1 3.44 -16.52 -12.62
CA MET A 1 4.86 -16.97 -12.49
C MET A 1 5.51 -16.03 -11.50
N GLU A 2 6.19 -16.55 -10.49
CA GLU A 2 6.90 -15.72 -9.50
C GLU A 2 8.10 -15.04 -10.16
N ALA A 3 8.32 -13.75 -9.84
CA ALA A 3 9.47 -13.02 -10.33
C ALA A 3 10.75 -13.51 -9.63
N THR A 4 11.82 -13.69 -10.40
CA THR A 4 13.13 -14.09 -9.85
C THR A 4 13.83 -12.91 -9.17
N ALA A 5 14.76 -13.20 -8.26
CA ALA A 5 15.57 -12.17 -7.63
C ALA A 5 16.22 -11.23 -8.65
N GLU A 6 16.80 -11.76 -9.72
CA GLU A 6 17.45 -10.98 -10.79
C GLU A 6 16.45 -9.99 -11.45
N GLN A 7 15.25 -10.45 -11.78
CA GLN A 7 14.21 -9.60 -12.36
C GLN A 7 13.77 -8.49 -11.40
N LEU A 8 13.55 -8.84 -10.13
CA LEU A 8 13.15 -7.90 -9.10
C LEU A 8 14.21 -6.81 -8.88
N TRP A 9 15.49 -7.20 -8.78
CA TRP A 9 16.57 -6.23 -8.61
C TRP A 9 16.76 -5.33 -9.83
N ALA A 10 16.54 -5.85 -11.04
CA ALA A 10 16.65 -5.06 -12.28
C ALA A 10 15.58 -3.95 -12.39
N ASP A 11 14.41 -4.16 -11.79
CA ASP A 11 13.28 -3.22 -11.87
C ASP A 11 13.26 -2.14 -10.76
N LEU A 12 14.18 -2.17 -9.81
CA LEU A 12 14.19 -1.22 -8.68
C LEU A 12 14.30 0.25 -9.11
N ASP A 13 14.99 0.54 -10.21
CA ASP A 13 15.13 1.92 -10.69
C ASP A 13 13.80 2.51 -11.14
N ASN A 14 12.88 1.68 -11.65
CA ASN A 14 11.51 2.12 -11.95
C ASN A 14 10.76 2.53 -10.67
N VAL A 15 10.94 1.80 -9.57
CA VAL A 15 10.33 2.16 -8.28
C VAL A 15 10.94 3.45 -7.73
N ARG A 16 12.27 3.61 -7.82
CA ARG A 16 12.98 4.84 -7.40
C ARG A 16 12.57 6.07 -8.20
N ALA A 17 12.16 5.90 -9.44
CA ALA A 17 11.71 6.98 -10.33
C ALA A 17 10.25 7.42 -10.08
N ALA A 18 9.59 6.90 -9.05
CA ALA A 18 8.23 7.30 -8.70
C ALA A 18 8.15 8.80 -8.34
N PRO A 19 7.03 9.48 -8.65
CA PRO A 19 6.85 10.89 -8.31
C PRO A 19 6.86 11.09 -6.79
N ARG A 20 7.37 12.24 -6.33
CA ARG A 20 7.57 12.50 -4.89
C ARG A 20 6.45 13.28 -4.24
N ASP A 21 5.85 14.23 -4.93
CA ASP A 21 4.92 15.19 -4.33
C ASP A 21 3.47 14.95 -4.73
N GLU A 22 3.24 14.54 -5.97
CA GLU A 22 1.93 14.22 -6.49
C GLU A 22 2.01 13.00 -7.43
N GLY A 23 1.17 12.01 -7.16
CA GLY A 23 1.01 10.79 -7.95
C GLY A 23 -0.45 10.47 -8.16
N THR A 24 -0.75 9.19 -8.41
CA THR A 24 -2.09 8.72 -8.80
C THR A 24 -2.50 7.50 -7.99
N LEU A 25 -3.77 7.41 -7.62
CA LEU A 25 -4.38 6.21 -7.05
C LEU A 25 -4.72 5.21 -8.17
N GLU A 26 -3.95 4.12 -8.23
CA GLU A 26 -4.01 3.15 -9.33
C GLU A 26 -5.00 2.01 -9.09
N LEU A 27 -5.17 1.59 -7.82
CA LEU A 27 -6.07 0.49 -7.47
C LEU A 27 -6.56 0.65 -6.04
N ILE A 28 -7.83 0.29 -5.82
CA ILE A 28 -8.46 0.21 -4.51
C ILE A 28 -8.92 -1.23 -4.28
N ALA A 29 -8.55 -1.82 -3.15
CA ALA A 29 -8.99 -3.16 -2.75
C ALA A 29 -9.57 -3.15 -1.35
N THR A 30 -10.64 -3.90 -1.14
CA THR A 30 -11.21 -4.19 0.18
C THR A 30 -11.03 -5.67 0.50
N ARG A 31 -10.94 -5.98 1.77
CA ARG A 31 -10.78 -7.35 2.31
C ARG A 31 -11.95 -7.65 3.22
N PRO A 32 -13.14 -7.96 2.68
CA PRO A 32 -14.36 -8.10 3.50
C PRO A 32 -14.28 -9.28 4.47
N ALA A 33 -13.57 -10.35 4.09
CA ALA A 33 -13.32 -11.52 4.93
C ALA A 33 -11.90 -12.08 4.70
N VAL A 34 -11.52 -13.05 5.50
CA VAL A 34 -10.23 -13.75 5.35
C VAL A 34 -10.18 -14.46 4.00
N GLY A 35 -9.15 -14.16 3.22
CA GLY A 35 -8.97 -14.73 1.88
C GLY A 35 -9.73 -14.00 0.77
N GLU A 36 -10.69 -13.14 1.10
CA GLU A 36 -11.45 -12.38 0.11
C GLU A 36 -10.77 -11.06 -0.26
N ARG A 37 -10.90 -10.68 -1.52
CA ARG A 37 -10.40 -9.42 -2.09
C ARG A 37 -11.38 -8.92 -3.13
N ASN A 38 -11.85 -7.68 -2.97
CA ASN A 38 -12.68 -6.99 -3.95
C ASN A 38 -11.90 -5.78 -4.46
N VAL A 39 -11.67 -5.72 -5.77
CA VAL A 39 -11.17 -4.51 -6.42
C VAL A 39 -12.36 -3.63 -6.76
N VAL A 40 -12.30 -2.37 -6.35
CA VAL A 40 -13.40 -1.41 -6.51
C VAL A 40 -12.88 -0.13 -7.16
N GLU A 41 -13.77 0.59 -7.85
CA GLU A 41 -13.41 1.87 -8.50
C GLU A 41 -13.52 3.07 -7.53
N GLU A 42 -14.28 2.91 -6.45
CA GLU A 42 -14.53 3.94 -5.44
C GLU A 42 -14.61 3.29 -4.06
N ALA A 43 -14.12 4.00 -3.04
CA ALA A 43 -14.29 3.61 -1.65
C ALA A 43 -14.45 4.85 -0.76
N GLU A 44 -15.15 4.66 0.34
CA GLU A 44 -15.23 5.63 1.43
C GLU A 44 -14.16 5.31 2.47
N LEU A 45 -13.42 6.32 2.89
CA LEU A 45 -12.47 6.24 3.99
C LEU A 45 -13.06 6.95 5.20
N ASP A 46 -13.05 6.28 6.35
CA ASP A 46 -13.63 6.78 7.59
C ASP A 46 -12.60 6.78 8.73
N ILE A 47 -12.61 7.83 9.55
CA ILE A 47 -11.66 7.96 10.68
C ILE A 47 -11.77 6.80 11.66
N ALA A 48 -12.98 6.29 11.91
CA ALA A 48 -13.21 5.21 12.87
C ALA A 48 -12.99 3.84 12.25
N ASP A 49 -13.47 3.63 11.01
CA ASP A 49 -13.57 2.31 10.39
C ASP A 49 -12.51 2.02 9.32
N GLY A 50 -11.73 3.02 8.91
CA GLY A 50 -10.77 2.87 7.82
C GLY A 50 -11.46 2.83 6.46
N VAL A 51 -11.13 1.84 5.63
CA VAL A 51 -11.79 1.64 4.33
C VAL A 51 -13.12 0.94 4.56
N ILE A 52 -14.23 1.60 4.22
CA ILE A 52 -15.57 1.01 4.34
C ILE A 52 -15.66 -0.21 3.39
N GLY A 53 -16.17 -1.31 3.92
CA GLY A 53 -16.20 -2.61 3.23
C GLY A 53 -14.98 -3.51 3.50
N ASP A 54 -13.93 -2.97 4.11
CA ASP A 54 -12.80 -3.77 4.62
C ASP A 54 -13.13 -4.36 6.00
N SER A 55 -12.43 -5.43 6.38
CA SER A 55 -12.63 -6.08 7.68
C SER A 55 -11.78 -5.49 8.81
N TRP A 56 -10.97 -4.45 8.56
CA TRP A 56 -10.01 -3.96 9.55
C TRP A 56 -10.69 -3.61 10.89
N SER A 57 -11.77 -2.84 10.89
CA SER A 57 -12.48 -2.41 12.10
C SER A 57 -13.12 -3.57 12.88
N ARG A 58 -13.29 -4.72 12.23
CA ARG A 58 -13.87 -5.94 12.82
C ARG A 58 -12.83 -6.96 13.25
N ARG A 59 -11.52 -6.66 13.09
CA ARG A 59 -10.43 -7.57 13.45
C ARG A 59 -10.08 -7.46 14.92
N GLY A 60 -10.34 -8.53 15.66
CA GLY A 60 -10.04 -8.61 17.08
C GLY A 60 -10.82 -7.60 17.94
N LYS A 61 -10.45 -7.51 19.21
CA LYS A 61 -11.13 -6.62 20.17
C LYS A 61 -10.74 -5.15 20.04
N ARG A 62 -9.54 -4.86 19.52
CA ARG A 62 -9.01 -3.52 19.34
C ARG A 62 -8.05 -3.52 18.15
N PRO A 63 -8.51 -3.20 16.93
CA PRO A 63 -7.63 -3.06 15.79
C PRO A 63 -6.62 -1.93 16.04
N ASN A 64 -5.38 -2.12 15.56
CA ASN A 64 -4.34 -1.12 15.74
C ASN A 64 -4.57 0.07 14.79
N PRO A 65 -4.87 1.29 15.30
CA PRO A 65 -5.12 2.45 14.45
C PRO A 65 -3.92 2.84 13.58
N LYS A 66 -2.70 2.45 13.95
CA LYS A 66 -1.51 2.68 13.15
C LYS A 66 -1.43 1.84 11.87
N SER A 67 -2.26 0.83 11.73
CA SER A 67 -2.36 -0.03 10.53
C SER A 67 -3.77 -0.04 9.94
N GLN A 68 -4.45 1.09 9.98
CA GLN A 68 -5.84 1.21 9.56
C GLN A 68 -6.00 1.06 8.04
N VAL A 69 -5.12 1.69 7.26
CA VAL A 69 -5.08 1.59 5.80
C VAL A 69 -3.65 1.31 5.36
N ALA A 70 -3.44 0.18 4.71
CA ALA A 70 -2.16 -0.16 4.11
C ALA A 70 -2.11 0.36 2.67
N VAL A 71 -1.00 1.01 2.34
CA VAL A 71 -0.75 1.62 1.02
C VAL A 71 0.53 1.03 0.44
N MET A 72 0.47 0.54 -0.79
CA MET A 72 1.60 -0.01 -1.52
C MET A 72 1.91 0.81 -2.76
N SER A 73 3.19 0.91 -3.14
CA SER A 73 3.57 1.50 -4.42
C SER A 73 3.03 0.64 -5.57
N ALA A 74 2.35 1.27 -6.52
CA ALA A 74 1.86 0.61 -7.74
C ALA A 74 3.02 0.04 -8.56
N ARG A 75 4.17 0.73 -8.58
CA ARG A 75 5.38 0.25 -9.27
C ARG A 75 5.98 -0.97 -8.58
N ALA A 76 6.04 -0.97 -7.25
CA ALA A 76 6.47 -2.15 -6.50
C ALA A 76 5.50 -3.32 -6.68
N ALA A 77 4.19 -3.06 -6.68
CA ALA A 77 3.19 -4.09 -6.94
C ALA A 77 3.33 -4.69 -8.35
N ALA A 78 3.54 -3.86 -9.37
CA ALA A 78 3.78 -4.32 -10.75
C ALA A 78 5.08 -5.15 -10.86
N MET A 79 6.15 -4.71 -10.22
CA MET A 79 7.43 -5.43 -10.17
C MET A 79 7.30 -6.81 -9.52
N ILE A 80 6.56 -6.91 -8.42
CA ILE A 80 6.44 -8.13 -7.61
C ILE A 80 5.36 -9.08 -8.15
N ALA A 81 4.19 -8.55 -8.47
CA ALA A 81 3.00 -9.32 -8.83
C ALA A 81 2.74 -9.39 -10.35
N GLY A 82 3.45 -8.58 -11.15
CA GLY A 82 3.21 -8.48 -12.58
C GLY A 82 1.86 -7.84 -12.89
N GLU A 83 0.94 -8.62 -13.44
CA GLU A 83 -0.37 -8.15 -13.88
C GLU A 83 -1.21 -7.54 -12.74
N ARG A 84 -1.95 -6.48 -13.07
CA ARG A 84 -2.74 -5.69 -12.10
C ARG A 84 -3.73 -6.53 -11.29
N GLU A 85 -4.27 -7.59 -11.89
CA GLU A 85 -5.21 -8.52 -11.25
C GLU A 85 -4.62 -9.23 -10.02
N HIS A 86 -3.30 -9.34 -9.96
CA HIS A 86 -2.59 -9.99 -8.86
C HIS A 86 -2.17 -9.04 -7.74
N TRP A 87 -2.26 -7.71 -7.94
CA TRP A 87 -1.79 -6.75 -6.94
C TRP A 87 -2.54 -6.87 -5.62
N ALA A 88 -3.87 -6.97 -5.66
CA ALA A 88 -4.70 -7.06 -4.47
C ALA A 88 -4.36 -8.25 -3.55
N LEU A 89 -3.65 -9.26 -4.08
CA LEU A 89 -3.18 -10.39 -3.27
C LEU A 89 -2.16 -9.96 -2.21
N ALA A 90 -1.44 -8.84 -2.38
CA ALA A 90 -0.53 -8.31 -1.36
C ALA A 90 -1.28 -8.00 -0.05
N GLY A 91 -2.55 -7.64 -0.16
CA GLY A 91 -3.41 -7.40 1.00
C GLY A 91 -3.46 -5.95 1.44
N ASP A 92 -2.88 -5.05 0.68
CA ASP A 92 -3.01 -3.60 0.86
C ASP A 92 -4.36 -3.12 0.32
N GLN A 93 -4.85 -1.99 0.84
CA GLN A 93 -6.12 -1.42 0.39
C GLN A 93 -5.94 -0.42 -0.74
N LEU A 94 -4.86 0.36 -0.75
CA LEU A 94 -4.60 1.37 -1.77
C LEU A 94 -3.26 1.10 -2.45
N TYR A 95 -3.23 1.27 -3.77
CA TYR A 95 -2.02 1.16 -4.59
C TYR A 95 -1.82 2.47 -5.32
N VAL A 96 -0.70 3.13 -5.07
CA VAL A 96 -0.45 4.50 -5.53
C VAL A 96 0.85 4.60 -6.33
N ASP A 97 0.86 5.38 -7.38
CA ASP A 97 2.08 5.75 -8.08
C ASP A 97 2.70 6.98 -7.39
N LEU A 98 3.41 6.73 -6.31
CA LEU A 98 4.10 7.74 -5.48
C LEU A 98 5.32 7.09 -4.82
N ASP A 99 6.37 7.88 -4.59
CA ASP A 99 7.52 7.47 -3.79
C ASP A 99 7.11 7.34 -2.31
N LEU A 100 7.01 6.09 -1.83
CA LEU A 100 6.63 5.77 -0.45
C LEU A 100 7.84 5.63 0.50
N SER A 101 9.06 5.93 0.03
CA SER A 101 10.25 5.80 0.88
C SER A 101 10.15 6.66 2.15
N PRO A 102 10.77 6.23 3.27
CA PRO A 102 10.83 7.03 4.49
C PRO A 102 11.51 8.40 4.28
N ALA A 103 12.41 8.49 3.31
CA ALA A 103 13.05 9.75 2.92
C ALA A 103 12.06 10.76 2.31
N ASN A 104 11.01 10.28 1.63
CA ASN A 104 9.95 11.11 1.06
C ASN A 104 8.76 11.27 1.98
N LEU A 105 8.33 10.18 2.61
CA LEU A 105 7.12 10.12 3.45
C LEU A 105 7.47 9.64 4.87
N PRO A 106 8.20 10.42 5.67
CA PRO A 106 8.43 10.06 7.08
C PRO A 106 7.11 9.97 7.84
N PRO A 107 7.06 9.23 8.96
CA PRO A 107 5.89 9.19 9.84
C PRO A 107 5.35 10.59 10.17
N GLY A 108 4.02 10.75 10.14
CA GLY A 108 3.34 12.04 10.33
C GLY A 108 3.08 12.80 9.03
N THR A 109 3.69 12.41 7.91
CA THR A 109 3.37 12.98 6.59
C THR A 109 1.91 12.70 6.24
N ARG A 110 1.22 13.70 5.69
CA ARG A 110 -0.18 13.58 5.25
C ARG A 110 -0.29 13.51 3.75
N LEU A 111 -1.20 12.66 3.29
CA LEU A 111 -1.53 12.45 1.88
C LEU A 111 -3.00 12.79 1.66
N ALA A 112 -3.28 13.75 0.78
CA ALA A 112 -4.63 14.01 0.31
C ALA A 112 -4.94 13.12 -0.89
N ILE A 113 -6.05 12.39 -0.84
CA ILE A 113 -6.56 11.53 -1.91
C ILE A 113 -8.06 11.74 -2.01
N GLY A 114 -8.56 12.18 -3.17
CA GLY A 114 -9.97 12.57 -3.29
C GLY A 114 -10.34 13.61 -2.23
N SER A 115 -11.36 13.33 -1.43
CA SER A 115 -11.74 14.19 -0.29
C SER A 115 -11.23 13.69 1.07
N ALA A 116 -10.48 12.59 1.10
CA ALA A 116 -9.90 12.01 2.31
C ALA A 116 -8.46 12.48 2.54
N ILE A 117 -8.01 12.42 3.81
CA ILE A 117 -6.61 12.62 4.17
C ILE A 117 -6.13 11.44 5.01
N LEU A 118 -5.03 10.84 4.60
CA LEU A 118 -4.29 9.82 5.33
C LEU A 118 -3.05 10.42 6.00
N GLU A 119 -2.66 9.86 7.14
CA GLU A 119 -1.39 10.17 7.80
C GLU A 119 -0.53 8.91 7.89
N VAL A 120 0.72 9.02 7.46
CA VAL A 120 1.71 7.93 7.52
C VAL A 120 2.02 7.62 8.98
N SER A 121 1.90 6.35 9.35
CA SER A 121 2.22 5.89 10.71
C SER A 121 3.69 5.49 10.86
N ASP A 122 4.14 5.37 12.10
CA ASP A 122 5.48 4.87 12.45
C ASP A 122 5.56 3.34 12.53
N LEU A 123 4.45 2.63 12.27
CA LEU A 123 4.40 1.18 12.29
C LEU A 123 5.00 0.60 11.00
N PRO A 124 6.11 -0.15 11.05
CA PRO A 124 6.70 -0.76 9.87
C PRO A 124 5.71 -1.70 9.17
N HIS A 125 5.75 -1.74 7.83
CA HIS A 125 5.02 -2.70 7.02
C HIS A 125 6.01 -3.64 6.33
N LEU A 126 6.12 -4.86 6.81
CA LEU A 126 7.09 -5.85 6.36
C LEU A 126 6.42 -7.03 5.66
N GLY A 127 7.18 -7.72 4.81
CA GLY A 127 6.75 -8.98 4.22
C GLY A 127 6.60 -10.06 5.29
N CYS A 128 5.52 -10.82 5.23
CA CYS A 128 5.21 -11.90 6.15
C CYS A 128 5.03 -13.23 5.40
N GLY A 129 4.84 -14.33 6.13
CA GLY A 129 4.65 -15.65 5.53
C GLY A 129 3.50 -15.73 4.52
N LYS A 130 2.45 -14.92 4.69
CA LYS A 130 1.36 -14.83 3.68
C LYS A 130 1.83 -14.15 2.40
N PHE A 131 2.72 -13.19 2.49
CA PHE A 131 3.32 -12.53 1.34
C PHE A 131 4.22 -13.51 0.58
N THR A 132 5.07 -14.27 1.30
CA THR A 132 5.88 -15.34 0.72
C THR A 132 5.04 -16.37 -0.03
N ALA A 133 3.93 -16.81 0.58
CA ALA A 133 3.04 -17.80 -0.02
C ALA A 133 2.37 -17.31 -1.33
N ARG A 134 2.34 -16.00 -1.57
CA ARG A 134 1.68 -15.39 -2.75
C ARG A 134 2.67 -15.02 -3.84
N TYR A 135 3.86 -14.58 -3.47
CA TYR A 135 4.82 -13.99 -4.39
C TYR A 135 6.20 -14.63 -4.36
N GLY A 136 6.39 -15.68 -3.54
CA GLY A 136 7.65 -16.41 -3.45
C GLY A 136 8.67 -15.82 -2.47
N ALA A 137 9.73 -16.59 -2.26
CA ALA A 137 10.80 -16.23 -1.32
C ALA A 137 11.63 -15.04 -1.80
N ASP A 138 11.92 -14.95 -3.09
CA ASP A 138 12.74 -13.87 -3.66
C ASP A 138 12.08 -12.51 -3.44
N ALA A 139 10.76 -12.40 -3.67
CA ALA A 139 10.01 -11.17 -3.41
C ALA A 139 9.97 -10.84 -1.91
N HIS A 140 9.77 -11.83 -1.04
CA HIS A 140 9.79 -11.65 0.41
C HIS A 140 11.15 -11.15 0.89
N ASP A 141 12.23 -11.75 0.43
CA ASP A 141 13.59 -11.39 0.81
C ASP A 141 13.95 -9.98 0.34
N LEU A 142 13.55 -9.62 -0.88
CA LEU A 142 13.76 -8.26 -1.39
C LEU A 142 13.01 -7.22 -0.55
N VAL A 143 11.71 -7.37 -0.29
CA VAL A 143 10.95 -6.32 0.44
C VAL A 143 11.42 -6.16 1.88
N ASN A 144 12.03 -7.20 2.47
CA ASN A 144 12.58 -7.18 3.83
C ASN A 144 14.10 -6.88 3.86
N SER A 145 14.75 -6.76 2.71
CA SER A 145 16.16 -6.38 2.62
C SER A 145 16.36 -4.92 3.08
N PRO A 146 17.60 -4.52 3.42
CA PRO A 146 17.89 -3.10 3.72
C PRO A 146 17.43 -2.15 2.61
N GLU A 147 17.61 -2.53 1.34
CA GLU A 147 17.15 -1.76 0.17
C GLU A 147 15.62 -1.70 0.09
N GLY A 148 14.95 -2.84 0.28
CA GLY A 148 13.49 -2.92 0.26
C GLY A 148 12.84 -2.09 1.37
N VAL A 149 13.42 -2.09 2.55
CA VAL A 149 12.98 -1.26 3.69
C VAL A 149 13.25 0.23 3.41
N ALA A 150 14.40 0.58 2.84
CA ALA A 150 14.74 1.96 2.47
C ALA A 150 13.79 2.56 1.41
N LEU A 151 13.14 1.72 0.61
CA LEU A 151 12.15 2.12 -0.40
C LEU A 151 10.70 1.85 0.03
N ASN A 152 10.47 1.27 1.20
CA ASN A 152 9.15 0.77 1.61
C ASN A 152 8.48 -0.08 0.52
N LEU A 153 9.22 -1.02 -0.07
CA LEU A 153 8.70 -1.87 -1.15
C LEU A 153 7.46 -2.66 -0.76
N ARG A 154 7.37 -3.08 0.52
CA ARG A 154 6.17 -3.76 1.03
C ARG A 154 4.99 -2.80 1.25
N GLY A 155 5.23 -1.51 1.21
CA GLY A 155 4.24 -0.48 1.47
C GLY A 155 4.40 0.21 2.82
N ILE A 156 3.44 1.05 3.14
CA ILE A 156 3.35 1.81 4.39
C ILE A 156 2.02 1.57 5.08
N ASN A 157 2.02 1.71 6.40
CA ASN A 157 0.81 1.78 7.19
C ASN A 157 0.37 3.23 7.37
N THR A 158 -0.93 3.48 7.30
CA THR A 158 -1.52 4.81 7.48
C THR A 158 -2.77 4.74 8.33
N ARG A 159 -3.23 5.91 8.77
CA ARG A 159 -4.54 6.11 9.38
C ARG A 159 -5.32 7.21 8.66
N VAL A 160 -6.63 7.15 8.69
CA VAL A 160 -7.50 8.21 8.17
C VAL A 160 -7.56 9.34 9.20
N VAL A 161 -7.22 10.56 8.80
CA VAL A 161 -7.31 11.75 9.66
C VAL A 161 -8.40 12.71 9.18
N GLN A 162 -8.87 12.54 7.95
CA GLN A 162 -10.09 13.17 7.42
C GLN A 162 -10.85 12.13 6.59
N SER A 163 -12.10 11.89 6.96
CA SER A 163 -12.98 11.00 6.19
C SER A 163 -13.30 11.62 4.84
N GLY A 164 -13.52 10.77 3.84
CA GLY A 164 -13.86 11.20 2.50
C GLY A 164 -13.92 10.03 1.52
N THR A 165 -14.21 10.36 0.27
CA THR A 165 -14.30 9.40 -0.83
C THR A 165 -13.04 9.45 -1.69
N VAL A 166 -12.55 8.27 -2.07
CA VAL A 166 -11.43 8.10 -3.00
C VAL A 166 -11.88 7.31 -4.21
N ARG A 167 -11.39 7.68 -5.39
CA ARG A 167 -11.66 7.02 -6.66
C ARG A 167 -10.37 6.65 -7.36
N ARG A 168 -10.37 5.53 -8.04
CA ARG A 168 -9.27 5.20 -8.94
C ARG A 168 -9.05 6.34 -9.93
N GLY A 169 -7.78 6.74 -10.10
CA GLY A 169 -7.39 7.90 -10.92
C GLY A 169 -7.29 9.21 -10.15
N ASP A 170 -7.71 9.27 -8.90
CA ASP A 170 -7.53 10.45 -8.06
C ASP A 170 -6.05 10.78 -7.88
N ALA A 171 -5.74 12.07 -7.82
CA ALA A 171 -4.42 12.53 -7.43
C ALA A 171 -4.12 12.16 -5.97
N VAL A 172 -2.90 11.73 -5.72
CA VAL A 172 -2.35 11.47 -4.38
C VAL A 172 -1.32 12.56 -4.13
N ARG A 173 -1.60 13.47 -3.20
CA ARG A 173 -0.75 14.65 -2.94
C ARG A 173 -0.16 14.61 -1.54
N LYS A 174 1.16 14.76 -1.47
CA LYS A 174 1.83 15.00 -0.21
C LYS A 174 1.51 16.43 0.25
N LEU A 175 0.95 16.55 1.45
CA LEU A 175 0.66 17.85 2.06
C LEU A 175 1.89 18.42 2.76
N PRO A 176 1.98 19.79 2.86
CA PRO A 176 3.07 20.48 3.59
C PRO A 176 3.15 20.06 5.05
#